data_23fac840dd6c92d181942b35e8c1b472
#
_entry.id   23fac840dd6c92d181942b35e8c1b472
#
_cell.length_a   1.000
_cell.length_b   1.000
_cell.length_c   1.000
_cell.angle_alpha   90.00
_cell.angle_beta   90.00
_cell.angle_gamma   90.00
#
_symmetry.space_group_name_H-M   'P 1'
#
loop_
_entity.id
_entity.type
_entity.pdbx_description
1 polymer ?
#
loop_
_entity_poly.entity_id
_entity_poly.type
_entity_poly.pdbx_seq_one_letter_code
_entity_poly.pdbx_strand_id
1 'polypeptide(L)'
;MFELTINNNIYPLNFGFGFIREIDPKITRKIDGVTGKVEQLGLQYAIAGIIDGNLEDMVTVLETANKYAGGDRLTRADIEKHLESPETNVDVLFEMVLDFLSRANCTKKTVVNLQEAIKAEKAKQAAQNEQK
;
A
#
# COMPACT_ATOMS: atom_id res chain seq x y z
N MET A 1 6.47 15.85 -3.21
CA MET A 1 7.11 14.52 -2.98
C MET A 1 6.91 14.11 -1.53
N PHE A 2 6.70 12.84 -1.30
CA PHE A 2 6.50 12.31 0.04
C PHE A 2 7.83 11.92 0.66
N GLU A 3 7.93 12.01 1.98
CA GLU A 3 9.17 11.71 2.70
C GLU A 3 8.87 10.91 3.96
N LEU A 4 9.80 10.05 4.33
CA LEU A 4 9.75 9.25 5.56
C LEU A 4 11.04 9.46 6.35
N THR A 5 10.92 9.76 7.64
CA THR A 5 12.08 9.91 8.52
C THR A 5 12.27 8.66 9.36
N ILE A 6 13.46 8.06 9.25
CA ILE A 6 13.88 6.90 10.04
C ILE A 6 15.27 7.20 10.62
N ASN A 7 15.41 7.11 11.94
CA ASN A 7 16.69 7.36 12.64
C ASN A 7 17.34 8.69 12.24
N ASN A 8 16.54 9.77 12.18
CA ASN A 8 16.95 11.11 11.81
C ASN A 8 17.39 11.26 10.35
N ASN A 9 17.25 10.22 9.52
CA ASN A 9 17.50 10.30 8.09
C ASN A 9 16.18 10.45 7.34
N ILE A 10 16.15 11.32 6.34
CA ILE A 10 14.97 11.55 5.51
C ILE A 10 15.11 10.76 4.22
N TYR A 11 14.12 9.92 3.97
CA TYR A 11 14.06 9.08 2.76
C TYR A 11 12.90 9.54 1.87
N PRO A 12 13.18 9.89 0.60
CA PRO A 12 12.10 10.28 -0.31
C PRO A 12 11.30 9.07 -0.78
N LEU A 13 10.02 9.28 -1.04
CA LEU A 13 9.09 8.25 -1.52
C LEU A 13 8.38 8.74 -2.78
N ASN A 14 8.31 7.90 -3.79
CA ASN A 14 7.64 8.20 -5.06
C ASN A 14 6.62 7.11 -5.39
N PHE A 15 5.33 7.47 -5.35
CA PHE A 15 4.21 6.57 -5.65
C PHE A 15 3.72 6.77 -7.10
N GLY A 16 4.65 6.96 -8.03
CA GLY A 16 4.36 7.18 -9.43
C GLY A 16 4.38 5.91 -10.28
N PHE A 17 4.64 6.08 -11.58
CA PHE A 17 4.59 4.97 -12.54
C PHE A 17 5.61 3.87 -12.25
N GLY A 18 6.82 4.20 -11.81
CA GLY A 18 7.82 3.19 -11.47
C GLY A 18 7.33 2.29 -10.33
N PHE A 19 6.78 2.89 -9.30
CA PHE A 19 6.17 2.17 -8.18
C PHE A 19 5.07 1.21 -8.67
N ILE A 20 4.14 1.72 -9.48
CA ILE A 20 3.02 0.94 -9.99
C ILE A 20 3.47 -0.20 -10.88
N ARG A 21 4.41 0.05 -11.80
CA ARG A 21 4.92 -0.97 -12.72
C ARG A 21 5.62 -2.11 -12.00
N GLU A 22 6.20 -1.87 -10.83
CA GLU A 22 6.82 -2.93 -10.04
C GLU A 22 5.81 -3.67 -9.15
N ILE A 23 4.88 -2.95 -8.54
CA ILE A 23 3.91 -3.52 -7.58
C ILE A 23 2.78 -4.27 -8.29
N ASP A 24 2.20 -3.69 -9.33
CA ASP A 24 0.97 -4.19 -9.96
C ASP A 24 1.11 -5.58 -10.57
N PRO A 25 2.21 -5.92 -11.28
CA PRO A 25 2.37 -7.25 -11.87
C PRO A 25 2.62 -8.38 -10.86
N LYS A 26 2.86 -8.09 -9.59
CA LYS A 26 3.15 -9.11 -8.58
C LYS A 26 1.98 -10.06 -8.35
N ILE A 27 0.76 -9.57 -8.57
CA ILE A 27 -0.45 -10.39 -8.46
C ILE A 27 -1.24 -10.22 -9.76
N THR A 28 -1.55 -11.35 -10.40
CA THR A 28 -2.32 -11.36 -11.66
C THR A 28 -3.48 -12.33 -11.55
N ARG A 29 -4.51 -12.07 -12.34
CA ARG A 29 -5.67 -12.94 -12.47
C ARG A 29 -6.04 -13.04 -13.94
N LYS A 30 -6.33 -14.25 -14.42
CA LYS A 30 -6.80 -14.44 -15.79
C LYS A 30 -8.18 -13.82 -15.95
N ILE A 31 -8.40 -13.16 -17.08
CA ILE A 31 -9.71 -12.61 -17.42
C ILE A 31 -10.50 -13.70 -18.13
N ASP A 32 -11.65 -14.09 -17.57
CA ASP A 32 -12.50 -15.13 -18.12
C ASP A 32 -12.98 -14.77 -19.53
N GLY A 33 -12.91 -15.74 -20.45
CA GLY A 33 -13.36 -15.58 -21.82
C GLY A 33 -12.43 -14.80 -22.73
N VAL A 34 -11.27 -14.35 -22.24
CA VAL A 34 -10.31 -13.61 -23.04
C VAL A 34 -8.95 -14.27 -22.96
N THR A 35 -8.58 -14.99 -24.03
CA THR A 35 -7.32 -15.73 -24.10
C THR A 35 -6.12 -14.79 -24.10
N GLY A 36 -5.13 -15.09 -23.25
CA GLY A 36 -3.86 -14.37 -23.20
C GLY A 36 -3.88 -13.02 -22.48
N LYS A 37 -5.02 -12.64 -21.90
CA LYS A 37 -5.09 -11.43 -21.09
C LYS A 37 -5.15 -11.72 -19.61
N VAL A 38 -4.45 -10.89 -18.82
CA VAL A 38 -4.44 -10.98 -17.37
C VAL A 38 -4.75 -9.61 -16.78
N GLU A 39 -5.39 -9.61 -15.63
CA GLU A 39 -5.62 -8.42 -14.83
C GLU A 39 -4.52 -8.33 -13.78
N GLN A 40 -3.90 -7.16 -13.62
CA GLN A 40 -2.88 -6.91 -12.62
C GLN A 40 -3.53 -6.34 -11.37
N LEU A 41 -3.32 -6.98 -10.23
CA LEU A 41 -4.00 -6.66 -8.97
C LEU A 41 -3.04 -6.30 -7.83
N GLY A 42 -1.73 -6.27 -8.11
CA GLY A 42 -0.72 -6.06 -7.06
C GLY A 42 -0.91 -4.76 -6.29
N LEU A 43 -1.25 -3.67 -6.98
CA LEU A 43 -1.49 -2.38 -6.33
C LEU A 43 -2.68 -2.45 -5.37
N GLN A 44 -3.78 -3.04 -5.81
CA GLN A 44 -4.98 -3.18 -4.96
C GLN A 44 -4.67 -3.99 -3.70
N TYR A 45 -3.97 -5.12 -3.84
CA TYR A 45 -3.60 -5.96 -2.71
C TYR A 45 -2.62 -5.27 -1.77
N ALA A 46 -1.65 -4.53 -2.31
CA ALA A 46 -0.71 -3.78 -1.48
C ALA A 46 -1.42 -2.70 -0.65
N ILE A 47 -2.31 -1.94 -1.27
CA ILE A 47 -3.07 -0.90 -0.56
C ILE A 47 -4.02 -1.54 0.46
N ALA A 48 -4.69 -2.64 0.11
CA ALA A 48 -5.52 -3.37 1.05
C ALA A 48 -4.71 -3.84 2.27
N GLY A 49 -3.48 -4.30 2.05
CA GLY A 49 -2.57 -4.66 3.12
C GLY A 49 -2.22 -3.50 4.03
N ILE A 50 -2.01 -2.31 3.47
CA ILE A 50 -1.77 -1.11 4.27
C ILE A 50 -3.01 -0.75 5.12
N ILE A 51 -4.19 -0.85 4.53
CA ILE A 51 -5.44 -0.61 5.27
C ILE A 51 -5.61 -1.61 6.42
N ASP A 52 -5.23 -2.89 6.18
CA ASP A 52 -5.36 -3.96 7.17
C ASP A 52 -4.22 -4.02 8.19
N GLY A 53 -3.19 -3.20 8.04
CA GLY A 53 -2.03 -3.21 8.94
C GLY A 53 -1.06 -4.36 8.70
N ASN A 54 -0.92 -4.82 7.46
CA ASN A 54 -0.01 -5.90 7.10
C ASN A 54 1.43 -5.41 7.02
N LEU A 55 2.30 -5.95 7.88
CA LEU A 55 3.69 -5.50 7.98
C LEU A 55 4.52 -5.83 6.75
N GLU A 56 4.32 -6.98 6.13
CA GLU A 56 5.04 -7.34 4.90
C GLU A 56 4.69 -6.40 3.75
N ASP A 57 3.43 -6.03 3.62
CA ASP A 57 3.00 -5.06 2.62
C ASP A 57 3.60 -3.68 2.89
N MET A 58 3.71 -3.28 4.16
CA MET A 58 4.37 -2.02 4.53
C MET A 58 5.82 -2.01 4.05
N VAL A 59 6.56 -3.10 4.29
CA VAL A 59 7.96 -3.20 3.86
C VAL A 59 8.06 -3.08 2.33
N THR A 60 7.23 -3.82 1.61
CA THR A 60 7.24 -3.82 0.15
C THR A 60 6.90 -2.44 -0.42
N VAL A 61 5.88 -1.79 0.11
CA VAL A 61 5.44 -0.45 -0.34
C VAL A 61 6.53 0.58 -0.10
N LEU A 62 7.12 0.62 1.09
CA LEU A 62 8.15 1.60 1.41
C LEU A 62 9.43 1.39 0.61
N GLU A 63 9.90 0.14 0.50
CA GLU A 63 11.09 -0.16 -0.29
C GLU A 63 10.91 0.26 -1.74
N THR A 64 9.78 -0.11 -2.34
CA THR A 64 9.51 0.17 -3.74
C THR A 64 9.35 1.68 -4.00
N ALA A 65 8.61 2.38 -3.16
CA ALA A 65 8.42 3.82 -3.31
C ALA A 65 9.74 4.58 -3.18
N ASN A 66 10.60 4.17 -2.25
CA ASN A 66 11.92 4.77 -2.08
C ASN A 66 12.84 4.48 -3.29
N LYS A 67 12.77 3.28 -3.83
CA LYS A 67 13.59 2.87 -4.99
C LYS A 67 13.42 3.82 -6.17
N TYR A 68 12.20 4.30 -6.41
CA TYR A 68 11.88 5.16 -7.55
C TYR A 68 11.90 6.65 -7.23
N ALA A 69 12.30 7.02 -6.03
CA ALA A 69 12.32 8.42 -5.62
C ALA A 69 13.66 9.14 -5.87
N GLY A 70 14.74 8.38 -6.07
CA GLY A 70 16.09 8.93 -6.06
C GLY A 70 16.53 9.25 -4.64
N GLY A 71 17.76 9.74 -4.48
CA GLY A 71 18.28 10.07 -3.16
C GLY A 71 18.71 8.84 -2.35
N ASP A 72 18.71 8.98 -1.04
CA ASP A 72 19.16 7.92 -0.14
C ASP A 72 18.27 6.69 -0.20
N ARG A 73 18.92 5.52 -0.30
CA ARG A 73 18.21 4.26 -0.42
C ARG A 73 17.85 3.71 0.96
N LEU A 74 16.59 3.33 1.08
CA LEU A 74 16.05 2.67 2.26
C LEU A 74 16.00 1.17 1.99
N THR A 75 16.80 0.40 2.71
CA THR A 75 16.85 -1.05 2.50
C THR A 75 15.69 -1.74 3.22
N ARG A 76 15.35 -2.94 2.74
CA ARG A 76 14.35 -3.77 3.39
C ARG A 76 14.71 -4.04 4.86
N ALA A 77 15.99 -4.32 5.14
CA ALA A 77 16.47 -4.55 6.51
C ALA A 77 16.27 -3.31 7.41
N ASP A 78 16.51 -2.11 6.87
CA ASP A 78 16.30 -0.87 7.62
C ASP A 78 14.83 -0.65 7.96
N ILE A 79 13.94 -0.95 7.04
CA ILE A 79 12.49 -0.84 7.27
C ILE A 79 12.04 -1.84 8.32
N GLU A 80 12.47 -3.09 8.22
CA GLU A 80 12.13 -4.15 9.18
C GLU A 80 12.61 -3.79 10.58
N LYS A 81 13.83 -3.30 10.70
CA LYS A 81 14.40 -2.86 11.98
C LYS A 81 13.59 -1.71 12.59
N HIS A 82 13.17 -0.77 11.76
CA HIS A 82 12.33 0.35 12.21
C HIS A 82 10.96 -0.15 12.72
N LEU A 83 10.34 -1.08 12.00
CA LEU A 83 9.05 -1.65 12.41
C LEU A 83 9.14 -2.48 13.68
N GLU A 84 10.27 -3.15 13.92
CA GLU A 84 10.49 -3.95 15.12
C GLU A 84 10.83 -3.10 16.35
N SER A 85 11.24 -1.85 16.17
CA SER A 85 11.63 -0.97 17.27
C SER A 85 10.44 -0.65 18.18
N PRO A 86 10.58 -0.81 19.50
CA PRO A 86 9.49 -0.48 20.43
C PRO A 86 9.19 1.03 20.48
N GLU A 87 10.08 1.88 19.97
CA GLU A 87 9.89 3.31 19.91
C GLU A 87 9.03 3.76 18.71
N THR A 88 8.83 2.87 17.72
CA THR A 88 8.06 3.16 16.54
C THR A 88 6.57 2.95 16.80
N ASN A 89 5.77 4.00 16.54
CA ASN A 89 4.32 3.85 16.54
C ASN A 89 3.87 3.33 15.18
N VAL A 90 3.68 2.02 15.09
CA VAL A 90 3.36 1.33 13.85
C VAL A 90 1.99 1.79 13.29
N ASP A 91 1.02 2.00 14.15
CA ASP A 91 -0.32 2.44 13.71
C ASP A 91 -0.27 3.81 13.06
N VAL A 92 0.49 4.74 13.62
CA VAL A 92 0.69 6.07 13.03
C VAL A 92 1.40 5.97 11.69
N LEU A 93 2.37 5.05 11.56
CA LEU A 93 3.08 4.84 10.31
C LEU A 93 2.11 4.35 9.22
N PHE A 94 1.23 3.39 9.53
CA PHE A 94 0.23 2.91 8.57
C PHE A 94 -0.71 4.03 8.14
N GLU A 95 -1.18 4.84 9.07
CA GLU A 95 -2.06 5.99 8.76
C GLU A 95 -1.35 6.99 7.84
N MET A 96 -0.07 7.28 8.12
CA MET A 96 0.71 8.22 7.32
C MET A 96 0.93 7.72 5.90
N VAL A 97 1.28 6.44 5.74
CA VAL A 97 1.51 5.85 4.42
C VAL A 97 0.21 5.76 3.63
N LEU A 98 -0.90 5.40 4.28
CA LEU A 98 -2.21 5.41 3.63
C LEU A 98 -2.59 6.82 3.18
N ASP A 99 -2.29 7.84 3.97
CA ASP A 99 -2.50 9.23 3.59
C ASP A 99 -1.69 9.61 2.35
N PHE A 100 -0.43 9.19 2.27
CA PHE A 100 0.40 9.42 1.09
C PHE A 100 -0.22 8.78 -0.16
N LEU A 101 -0.64 7.52 -0.05
CA LEU A 101 -1.28 6.79 -1.15
C LEU A 101 -2.59 7.46 -1.58
N SER A 102 -3.34 8.02 -0.64
CA SER A 102 -4.61 8.71 -0.93
C SER A 102 -4.42 10.06 -1.61
N ARG A 103 -3.25 10.68 -1.49
CA ARG A 103 -2.95 11.98 -2.09
C ARG A 103 -2.16 11.89 -3.39
N ALA A 104 -1.42 10.80 -3.61
CA ALA A 104 -0.63 10.63 -4.82
C ALA A 104 -1.53 10.37 -6.02
N ASN A 105 -1.28 11.08 -7.13
CA ASN A 105 -2.13 11.01 -8.31
C ASN A 105 -2.31 9.60 -8.87
N CYS A 106 -1.26 8.78 -8.84
CA CYS A 106 -1.29 7.45 -9.44
C CYS A 106 -1.98 6.41 -8.57
N THR A 107 -2.19 6.67 -7.27
CA THR A 107 -2.72 5.69 -6.31
C THR A 107 -4.04 6.11 -5.67
N LYS A 108 -4.37 7.40 -5.69
CA LYS A 108 -5.53 7.93 -4.96
C LYS A 108 -6.85 7.28 -5.36
N LYS A 109 -7.06 7.01 -6.65
CA LYS A 109 -8.31 6.40 -7.12
C LYS A 109 -8.47 4.97 -6.60
N THR A 110 -7.38 4.21 -6.59
CA THR A 110 -7.40 2.85 -6.05
C THR A 110 -7.71 2.85 -4.56
N VAL A 111 -7.15 3.81 -3.80
CA VAL A 111 -7.46 3.96 -2.36
C VAL A 111 -8.96 4.23 -2.16
N VAL A 112 -9.52 5.18 -2.89
CA VAL A 112 -10.94 5.54 -2.78
C VAL A 112 -11.83 4.34 -3.11
N ASN A 113 -11.53 3.65 -4.21
CA ASN A 113 -12.32 2.48 -4.64
C ASN A 113 -12.30 1.36 -3.60
N LEU A 114 -11.13 1.09 -3.00
CA LEU A 114 -11.00 0.07 -1.97
C LEU A 114 -11.73 0.46 -0.68
N GLN A 115 -11.63 1.72 -0.26
CA GLN A 115 -12.34 2.20 0.93
C GLN A 115 -13.85 2.12 0.76
N GLU A 116 -14.35 2.46 -0.42
CA GLU A 116 -15.78 2.34 -0.74
C GLU A 116 -16.24 0.89 -0.75
N ALA A 117 -15.43 -0.01 -1.32
CA ALA A 117 -15.75 -1.45 -1.34
C ALA A 117 -15.78 -2.04 0.07
N ILE A 118 -14.83 -1.67 0.93
CA ILE A 118 -14.80 -2.09 2.34
C ILE A 118 -16.02 -1.59 3.09
N LYS A 119 -16.38 -0.32 2.88
CA LYS A 119 -17.55 0.28 3.51
C LYS A 119 -18.85 -0.42 3.08
N ALA A 120 -18.98 -0.75 1.80
CA ALA A 120 -20.14 -1.47 1.28
C ALA A 120 -20.24 -2.88 1.87
N GLU A 121 -19.12 -3.58 2.00
CA GLU A 121 -19.08 -4.91 2.59
C GLU A 121 -19.45 -4.89 4.08
N LYS A 122 -18.95 -3.92 4.83
CA LYS A 122 -19.33 -3.75 6.25
C LYS A 122 -20.80 -3.44 6.41
N ALA A 123 -21.39 -2.62 5.53
CA ALA A 123 -22.82 -2.33 5.54
C ALA A 123 -23.65 -3.59 5.26
N LYS A 124 -23.22 -4.43 4.33
CA LYS A 124 -23.85 -5.73 4.05
C LYS A 124 -23.84 -6.65 5.26
N GLN A 125 -22.68 -6.76 5.91
CA GLN A 125 -22.54 -7.61 7.10
C GLN A 125 -23.41 -7.12 8.25
N ALA A 126 -23.47 -5.79 8.47
CA ALA A 126 -24.33 -5.20 9.50
C ALA A 126 -25.81 -5.50 9.22
N ALA A 127 -26.25 -5.35 7.96
CA ALA A 127 -27.62 -5.64 7.57
C ALA A 127 -27.99 -7.12 7.78
N GLN A 128 -27.06 -8.05 7.44
CA GLN A 128 -27.26 -9.47 7.66
C GLN A 128 -27.34 -9.83 9.15
N ASN A 129 -26.54 -9.18 9.98
CA ASN A 129 -26.54 -9.40 11.42
C ASN A 129 -27.81 -8.89 12.08
N GLU A 130 -28.41 -7.82 11.56
CA GLU A 130 -29.68 -7.27 12.09
C GLU A 130 -30.88 -8.17 11.78
N GLN A 131 -30.80 -9.03 10.77
CA GLN A 131 -31.87 -9.95 10.36
C GLN A 131 -31.87 -11.25 11.15
N LYS A 132 -30.94 -11.43 12.05
CA LYS A 132 -30.89 -12.57 12.98
C LYS A 132 -31.56 -12.17 14.31
#